data_2759bb9e1358326f2b9fb772337b1571
#
_entry.id   2759bb9e1358326f2b9fb772337b1571
#
_cell.length_a   1.000
_cell.length_b   1.000
_cell.length_c   1.000
_cell.angle_alpha   90.00
_cell.angle_beta   90.00
_cell.angle_gamma   90.00
#
_symmetry.space_group_name_H-M   'P 1'
#
loop_
_entity.id
_entity.type
_entity.pdbx_description
1 polymer ?
#
loop_
_entity_poly.entity_id
_entity_poly.type
_entity_poly.pdbx_seq_one_letter_code
_entity_poly.pdbx_strand_id
1 'polypeptide(L)' 'MSLSEAKIGEEYMVKDIIVEDEELKSFLFSLGCYSGEPITVISRKRNSCVVAIKDARYNIDKNLATDILI' A
#
# COMPACT_ATOMS: atom_id res chain seq x y z
N MET A 1 -0.53 -10.95 6.13
CA MET A 1 0.68 -10.47 5.41
C MET A 1 0.57 -8.98 5.20
N SER A 2 1.67 -8.27 5.27
CA SER A 2 1.66 -6.83 4.98
C SER A 2 2.20 -6.56 3.58
N LEU A 3 1.92 -5.35 3.08
CA LEU A 3 2.37 -4.94 1.76
C LEU A 3 3.91 -4.95 1.66
N SER A 4 4.61 -4.76 2.78
CA SER A 4 6.07 -4.82 2.80
C SER A 4 6.62 -6.19 2.43
N GLU A 5 5.79 -7.23 2.47
CA GLU A 5 6.16 -8.60 2.14
C GLU A 5 5.63 -9.05 0.77
N ALA A 6 4.93 -8.20 0.08
CA ALA A 6 4.31 -8.55 -1.20
C ALA A 6 5.37 -8.84 -2.27
N LYS A 7 5.06 -9.78 -3.14
CA LYS A 7 5.91 -10.05 -4.30
C LYS A 7 5.71 -8.95 -5.33
N ILE A 8 6.83 -8.47 -5.87
CA ILE A 8 6.80 -7.42 -6.90
C ILE A 8 6.06 -7.94 -8.13
N GLY A 9 5.14 -7.14 -8.65
CA GLY A 9 4.38 -7.47 -9.84
C GLY A 9 3.11 -8.27 -9.62
N GLU A 10 2.90 -8.79 -8.42
CA GLU A 10 1.65 -9.51 -8.11
C GLU A 10 0.59 -8.55 -7.57
N GLU A 11 -0.63 -8.74 -8.01
CA GLU A 11 -1.76 -7.97 -7.50
C GLU A 11 -2.31 -8.62 -6.24
N TYR A 12 -2.54 -7.81 -5.22
CA TYR A 12 -3.15 -8.25 -3.97
C TYR A 12 -4.38 -7.40 -3.69
N MET A 13 -5.27 -7.93 -2.86
CA MET A 13 -6.40 -7.14 -2.36
C MET A 13 -6.06 -6.60 -0.99
N VAL A 14 -6.27 -5.32 -0.77
CA VAL A 14 -6.10 -4.72 0.56
C VAL A 14 -7.13 -5.32 1.49
N LYS A 15 -6.66 -5.87 2.62
CA LYS A 15 -7.55 -6.43 3.64
C LYS A 15 -7.92 -5.39 4.69
N ASP A 16 -6.91 -4.66 5.16
CA ASP A 16 -7.13 -3.67 6.20
C ASP A 16 -5.94 -2.73 6.24
N ILE A 17 -6.10 -1.61 6.90
CA ILE A 17 -5.05 -0.63 7.13
C ILE A 17 -5.00 -0.36 8.63
N ILE A 18 -3.89 -0.73 9.27
CA ILE A 18 -3.75 -0.69 10.72
C ILE A 18 -3.04 0.57 11.23
N VAL A 19 -2.77 1.53 10.36
CA VAL A 19 -2.17 2.80 10.77
C VAL A 19 -3.17 3.57 11.64
N GLU A 20 -2.69 4.11 12.75
CA GLU A 20 -3.56 4.82 13.70
C GLU A 20 -3.73 6.30 13.36
N ASP A 21 -2.82 6.86 12.58
CA ASP A 21 -2.86 8.27 12.19
C ASP A 21 -3.99 8.50 11.19
N GLU A 22 -4.98 9.29 11.60
CA GLU A 22 -6.15 9.54 10.76
C GLU A 22 -5.80 10.31 9.48
N GLU A 23 -4.79 11.16 9.52
CA GLU A 23 -4.36 11.87 8.32
C GLU A 23 -3.76 10.92 7.29
N LEU A 24 -2.95 9.96 7.76
CA LEU A 24 -2.39 8.94 6.87
C LEU A 24 -3.47 8.03 6.32
N LYS A 25 -4.45 7.66 7.14
CA LYS A 25 -5.59 6.88 6.67
C LYS A 25 -6.35 7.62 5.58
N SER A 26 -6.64 8.89 5.81
CA SER A 26 -7.35 9.71 4.82
C SER A 26 -6.54 9.85 3.53
N PHE A 27 -5.23 10.01 3.68
CA PHE A 27 -4.34 10.07 2.52
C PHE A 27 -4.42 8.79 1.70
N LEU A 28 -4.29 7.64 2.34
CA LEU A 28 -4.38 6.35 1.65
C LEU A 28 -5.74 6.15 1.00
N PHE A 29 -6.79 6.52 1.70
CA PHE A 29 -8.14 6.44 1.14
C PHE A 29 -8.27 7.29 -0.12
N SER A 30 -7.69 8.48 -0.11
CA SER A 30 -7.73 9.38 -1.27
C SER A 30 -7.00 8.81 -2.49
N LEU A 31 -6.02 7.93 -2.27
CA LEU A 31 -5.32 7.25 -3.35
C LEU A 31 -6.09 6.05 -3.90
N GLY A 32 -7.12 5.62 -3.20
CA GLY A 32 -7.84 4.40 -3.53
C GLY A 32 -7.33 3.17 -2.78
N CYS A 33 -6.52 3.38 -1.75
CA CYS A 33 -5.96 2.29 -0.94
C CYS A 33 -6.83 2.06 0.28
N TYR A 34 -7.76 1.13 0.18
CA TYR A 34 -8.65 0.77 1.28
C TYR A 34 -9.15 -0.66 1.07
N SER A 35 -9.74 -1.21 2.10
CA SER A 35 -10.18 -2.61 2.11
C SER A 35 -11.02 -2.96 0.88
N GLY A 36 -10.64 -4.05 0.22
CA GLY A 36 -11.32 -4.53 -0.97
C GLY A 36 -10.75 -4.03 -2.28
N GLU A 37 -9.81 -3.10 -2.25
CA GLU A 37 -9.23 -2.55 -3.47
C GLU A 37 -7.92 -3.24 -3.83
N PRO A 38 -7.63 -3.42 -5.12
CA PRO A 38 -6.39 -4.07 -5.54
C PRO A 38 -5.18 -3.14 -5.42
N ILE A 39 -4.03 -3.72 -5.11
CA ILE A 39 -2.77 -3.01 -5.00
C ILE A 39 -1.64 -3.90 -5.50
N THR A 40 -0.66 -3.31 -6.18
CA THR A 40 0.50 -4.03 -6.70
C THR A 40 1.76 -3.27 -6.35
N VAL A 41 2.78 -3.96 -5.83
CA VAL A 41 4.09 -3.37 -5.63
C VAL A 41 4.86 -3.45 -6.94
N ILE A 42 5.21 -2.30 -7.49
CA ILE A 42 5.92 -2.21 -8.77
C ILE A 42 7.43 -2.35 -8.56
N SER A 43 7.95 -1.69 -7.53
CA SER A 43 9.37 -1.76 -7.18
C SER A 43 9.55 -1.48 -5.71
N ARG A 44 10.69 -1.91 -5.18
CA ARG A 44 10.98 -1.76 -3.76
C ARG A 44 12.40 -1.24 -3.59
N LYS A 45 12.54 -0.24 -2.73
CA LYS A 45 13.82 0.28 -2.30
C LYS A 45 14.01 -0.01 -0.81
N ARG A 46 15.13 0.42 -0.26
CA ARG A 46 15.43 0.14 1.15
C ARG A 46 14.34 0.68 2.10
N ASN A 47 13.92 1.92 1.89
CA ASN A 47 12.99 2.59 2.81
C ASN A 47 11.66 2.98 2.17
N SER A 48 11.40 2.53 0.97
CA SER A 48 10.16 2.89 0.27
C SER A 48 9.83 1.86 -0.79
N CYS A 49 8.61 1.95 -1.31
CA CYS A 49 8.21 1.16 -2.46
C CYS A 49 7.27 1.97 -3.34
N VAL A 50 7.29 1.64 -4.61
CA VAL A 50 6.35 2.21 -5.57
C VAL A 50 5.20 1.22 -5.72
N VAL A 51 3.98 1.71 -5.53
CA VAL A 51 2.78 0.88 -5.65
C VAL A 51 1.89 1.41 -6.75
N ALA A 52 1.19 0.50 -7.41
CA ALA A 52 0.17 0.85 -8.38
C ALA A 52 -1.19 0.66 -7.71
N ILE A 53 -1.98 1.72 -7.72
CA ILE A 53 -3.34 1.71 -7.18
C ILE A 53 -4.22 2.35 -8.25
N LYS A 54 -5.20 1.59 -8.75
CA LYS A 54 -6.03 2.04 -9.87
C LYS A 54 -5.14 2.41 -11.05
N ASP A 55 -5.27 3.61 -11.58
CA ASP A 55 -4.51 4.03 -12.77
C ASP A 55 -3.28 4.87 -12.45
N ALA A 56 -2.86 4.89 -11.19
CA ALA A 56 -1.75 5.75 -10.76
C ALA A 56 -0.71 4.97 -9.96
N ARG A 57 0.48 5.55 -9.86
CA ARG A 57 1.58 4.99 -9.10
C ARG A 57 2.01 5.98 -8.02
N TYR A 58 2.34 5.44 -6.85
CA TYR A 58 2.71 6.24 -5.70
C TYR A 58 3.92 5.65 -5.03
N ASN A 59 4.79 6.51 -4.51
CA ASN A 59 5.93 6.09 -3.70
C ASN A 59 5.51 6.22 -2.24
N ILE A 60 5.52 5.11 -1.50
CA ILE A 60 5.15 5.11 -0.10
C ILE A 60 6.30 4.63 0.77
N ASP A 61 6.31 5.14 2.00
CA ASP A 61 7.30 4.79 3.00
C ASP A 61 7.15 3.31 3.40
N LYS A 62 8.27 2.67 3.72
CA LYS A 62 8.27 1.27 4.15
C LYS A 62 7.42 1.05 5.40
N ASN A 63 7.46 1.98 6.35
CA ASN A 63 6.68 1.84 7.57
C ASN A 63 5.18 1.88 7.26
N LEU A 64 4.78 2.74 6.33
CA LEU A 64 3.39 2.79 5.91
C LEU A 64 2.99 1.50 5.20
N ALA A 65 3.86 0.96 4.36
CA ALA A 65 3.60 -0.31 3.68
C ALA A 65 3.41 -1.45 4.68
N THR A 66 4.13 -1.42 5.80
CA THR A 66 3.99 -2.42 6.85
C THR A 66 2.59 -2.41 7.47
N ASP A 67 1.93 -1.27 7.47
CA ASP A 67 0.60 -1.10 8.07
C ASP A 67 -0.54 -1.40 7.09
N ILE A 68 -0.23 -1.71 5.84
CA ILE A 68 -1.24 -2.09 4.85
C ILE A 68 -1.26 -3.62 4.79
N LEU A 69 -2.37 -4.21 5.25
CA LEU A 69 -2.53 -5.66 5.25
C LEU A 69 -3.13 -6.14 3.93
N ILE A 70 -2.58 -7.20 3.43
CA ILE A 70 -3.00 -7.81 2.18
C ILE A 70 -3.22 -9.31 2.31
#